data_63080e90b2803ad60c68ce0ac2df956c
#
_entry.id   63080e90b2803ad60c68ce0ac2df956c
#
_cell.length_a   1.000
_cell.length_b   1.000
_cell.length_c   1.000
_cell.angle_alpha   90.00
_cell.angle_beta   90.00
_cell.angle_gamma   90.00
#
_symmetry.space_group_name_H-M   'P 1'
#
loop_
_entity.id
_entity.type
_entity.pdbx_description
1 polymer ?
#
loop_
_entity_poly.entity_id
_entity_poly.type
_entity_poly.pdbx_seq_one_letter_code
_entity_poly.pdbx_strand_id
1 'polypeptide(L)'
;MFCTSFPRPRCPQYSNPINVKISQFGIEFIRGFGEAMAPYFPGEATPSLGFRDHGYLYCVSPEGADAARARVEMQRSLGAHTVYLDQGALKDRFPWLNVEDLAGGSWGSKDEGWFDSMGLLNGFRRAARAEGVEYIDNAVTGLEVEDDRVTSVKLSTGEVVSCGTLVNAAGPRAQQVAAMTGLSIPVMPHKRYSFVFASETPVPGRMPNVIDLSGTFVRPEGELFLTGNTPLDDGPADFDDFAIRHDEFEDRIWPALWHRIPAFDALRVMQSWCGHYEYNMLDHNGIVGFHPQIRNFMFANGFSGHGLQQSPAVGRAVSELILYGAFQTLDLTPFRYERIAANEPFLEEAVI
;
A
#
# COMPACT_ATOMS: atom_id res chain seq x y z
N MET A 1 3.40 -7.19 -19.74
CA MET A 1 3.08 -7.54 -18.35
C MET A 1 2.43 -6.30 -17.73
N PHE A 2 1.09 -6.25 -17.70
CA PHE A 2 0.37 -5.08 -17.25
C PHE A 2 0.25 -5.15 -15.73
N CYS A 3 1.16 -4.48 -15.02
CA CYS A 3 0.94 -4.13 -13.64
C CYS A 3 -0.13 -3.02 -13.65
N THR A 4 -1.41 -3.43 -13.65
CA THR A 4 -2.51 -2.49 -13.51
C THR A 4 -2.41 -1.89 -12.12
N SER A 5 -1.93 -0.65 -12.09
CA SER A 5 -1.73 0.13 -10.90
C SER A 5 -3.05 0.33 -10.18
N PHE A 6 -3.16 -0.22 -9.01
CA PHE A 6 -4.15 0.23 -8.05
C PHE A 6 -3.82 1.68 -7.68
N PRO A 7 -4.68 2.65 -7.91
CA PRO A 7 -4.57 3.90 -7.18
C PRO A 7 -4.89 3.57 -5.72
N ARG A 8 -3.84 3.35 -4.93
CA ARG A 8 -3.98 2.91 -3.54
C ARG A 8 -4.13 4.09 -2.61
N PRO A 9 -4.81 3.84 -1.52
CA PRO A 9 -5.12 4.79 -0.48
C PRO A 9 -3.88 5.33 0.22
N ARG A 10 -3.96 6.58 0.65
CA ARG A 10 -3.08 7.16 1.64
C ARG A 10 -3.89 7.51 2.85
N CYS A 11 -3.61 6.79 3.93
CA CYS A 11 -4.37 6.86 5.14
C CYS A 11 -3.38 6.88 6.31
N PRO A 12 -3.33 7.90 7.18
CA PRO A 12 -2.61 7.84 8.43
C PRO A 12 -3.34 7.05 9.51
N GLN A 13 -4.43 6.34 9.16
CA GLN A 13 -5.25 5.60 10.12
C GLN A 13 -4.65 4.24 10.50
N TYR A 14 -3.35 4.22 10.74
CA TYR A 14 -2.62 3.04 11.19
C TYR A 14 -2.73 2.80 12.70
N SER A 15 -2.48 1.55 13.10
CA SER A 15 -2.40 1.17 14.51
C SER A 15 -1.03 1.50 15.13
N ASN A 16 0.02 1.60 14.31
CA ASN A 16 1.38 1.90 14.77
C ASN A 16 1.80 3.34 14.50
N PRO A 17 2.38 4.06 15.51
CA PRO A 17 2.84 5.43 15.36
C PRO A 17 3.82 5.66 14.21
N ILE A 18 4.72 4.70 13.95
CA ILE A 18 5.70 4.85 12.86
C ILE A 18 5.03 4.82 11.49
N ASN A 19 3.98 3.99 11.28
CA ASN A 19 3.23 3.95 10.04
C ASN A 19 2.48 5.26 9.78
N VAL A 20 1.97 5.92 10.85
CA VAL A 20 1.39 7.27 10.74
C VAL A 20 2.43 8.26 10.22
N LYS A 21 3.65 8.27 10.78
CA LYS A 21 4.74 9.16 10.35
C LYS A 21 5.21 8.89 8.92
N ILE A 22 5.33 7.61 8.54
CA ILE A 22 5.63 7.19 7.16
C ILE A 22 4.57 7.74 6.20
N SER A 23 3.29 7.64 6.58
CA SER A 23 2.18 8.15 5.78
C SER A 23 2.23 9.67 5.65
N GLN A 24 2.52 10.41 6.72
CA GLN A 24 2.69 11.87 6.71
C GLN A 24 3.83 12.28 5.77
N PHE A 25 5.00 11.65 5.88
CA PHE A 25 6.11 11.87 4.94
C PHE A 25 5.68 11.64 3.49
N GLY A 26 4.97 10.56 3.26
CA GLY A 26 4.44 10.23 1.93
C GLY A 26 3.46 11.29 1.39
N ILE A 27 2.56 11.83 2.21
CA ILE A 27 1.62 12.90 1.81
C ILE A 27 2.38 14.19 1.45
N GLU A 28 3.35 14.57 2.26
CA GLU A 28 4.20 15.74 2.00
C GLU A 28 4.92 15.58 0.66
N PHE A 29 5.53 14.41 0.42
CA PHE A 29 6.19 14.13 -0.84
C PHE A 29 5.23 14.21 -2.04
N ILE A 30 4.01 13.65 -1.94
CA ILE A 30 3.02 13.70 -3.03
C ILE A 30 2.58 15.13 -3.33
N ARG A 31 2.39 15.95 -2.30
CA ARG A 31 2.05 17.37 -2.49
C ARG A 31 3.19 18.14 -3.16
N GLY A 32 4.44 17.83 -2.80
CA GLY A 32 5.65 18.42 -3.38
C GLY A 32 6.13 17.74 -4.68
N PHE A 33 5.44 16.67 -5.15
CA PHE A 33 5.92 15.86 -6.28
C PHE A 33 6.19 16.68 -7.54
N GLY A 34 5.32 17.60 -7.89
CA GLY A 34 5.49 18.45 -9.08
C GLY A 34 6.78 19.25 -9.01
N GLU A 35 7.04 19.90 -7.90
CA GLU A 35 8.26 20.69 -7.69
C GLU A 35 9.51 19.79 -7.71
N ALA A 36 9.47 18.67 -6.98
CA ALA A 36 10.58 17.71 -6.91
C ALA A 36 10.93 17.10 -8.27
N MET A 37 9.93 16.86 -9.12
CA MET A 37 10.11 16.23 -10.43
C MET A 37 10.29 17.21 -11.58
N ALA A 38 10.01 18.51 -11.41
CA ALA A 38 10.11 19.52 -12.47
C ALA A 38 11.46 19.53 -13.21
N PRO A 39 12.63 19.33 -12.57
CA PRO A 39 13.92 19.28 -13.27
C PRO A 39 14.01 18.17 -14.32
N TYR A 40 13.23 17.09 -14.15
CA TYR A 40 13.22 15.93 -15.03
C TYR A 40 12.18 16.02 -16.16
N PHE A 41 11.41 17.12 -16.22
CA PHE A 41 10.38 17.39 -17.23
C PHE A 41 10.62 18.73 -17.97
N PRO A 42 11.82 18.93 -18.55
CA PRO A 42 12.15 20.21 -19.18
C PRO A 42 11.24 20.50 -20.38
N GLY A 43 10.63 21.69 -20.38
CA GLY A 43 9.73 22.12 -21.45
C GLY A 43 8.34 21.48 -21.45
N GLU A 44 8.03 20.68 -20.46
CA GLU A 44 6.72 20.06 -20.26
C GLU A 44 5.95 20.77 -19.12
N ALA A 45 4.65 20.49 -18.99
CA ALA A 45 3.87 20.95 -17.83
C ALA A 45 4.42 20.29 -16.55
N THR A 46 4.39 21.02 -15.44
CA THR A 46 4.75 20.48 -14.13
C THR A 46 3.95 19.22 -13.84
N PRO A 47 4.61 18.08 -13.56
CA PRO A 47 3.90 16.84 -13.34
C PRO A 47 3.04 16.91 -12.08
N SER A 48 1.85 16.29 -12.15
CA SER A 48 0.92 16.24 -11.03
C SER A 48 0.43 14.81 -10.86
N LEU A 49 0.31 14.39 -9.60
CA LEU A 49 -0.27 13.09 -9.27
C LEU A 49 -1.79 13.14 -9.09
N GLY A 50 -2.44 14.27 -9.31
CA GLY A 50 -3.89 14.41 -9.21
C GLY A 50 -4.44 13.98 -7.85
N PHE A 51 -3.74 14.29 -6.76
CA PHE A 51 -4.11 13.87 -5.41
C PHE A 51 -5.55 14.29 -5.07
N ARG A 52 -6.36 13.31 -4.72
CA ARG A 52 -7.77 13.46 -4.30
C ARG A 52 -7.85 13.37 -2.79
N ASP A 53 -7.80 14.50 -2.12
CA ASP A 53 -7.88 14.66 -0.67
C ASP A 53 -9.34 14.50 -0.17
N HIS A 54 -9.90 13.29 -0.35
CA HIS A 54 -11.31 12.98 0.01
C HIS A 54 -11.43 12.28 1.35
N GLY A 55 -10.33 11.81 1.91
CA GLY A 55 -10.30 11.08 3.16
C GLY A 55 -10.61 9.60 3.00
N TYR A 56 -10.41 8.92 4.12
CA TYR A 56 -10.82 7.54 4.36
C TYR A 56 -11.84 7.53 5.48
N LEU A 57 -12.87 6.74 5.32
CA LEU A 57 -13.87 6.49 6.34
C LEU A 57 -13.86 5.00 6.68
N TYR A 58 -13.35 4.65 7.83
CA TYR A 58 -13.49 3.31 8.41
C TYR A 58 -14.78 3.25 9.21
N CYS A 59 -15.71 2.41 8.79
CA CYS A 59 -16.90 2.10 9.57
C CYS A 59 -16.51 1.34 10.85
N VAL A 60 -17.14 1.68 11.97
CA VAL A 60 -16.79 1.14 13.28
C VAL A 60 -18.01 0.47 13.91
N SER A 61 -17.87 -0.82 14.26
CA SER A 61 -18.90 -1.57 14.98
C SER A 61 -19.01 -1.12 16.45
N PRO A 62 -20.11 -1.45 17.13
CA PRO A 62 -20.25 -1.18 18.56
C PRO A 62 -19.09 -1.74 19.40
N GLU A 63 -18.64 -2.95 19.11
CA GLU A 63 -17.55 -3.64 19.84
C GLU A 63 -16.19 -2.98 19.60
N GLY A 64 -15.99 -2.38 18.41
CA GLY A 64 -14.74 -1.72 18.02
C GLY A 64 -14.63 -0.26 18.44
N ALA A 65 -15.67 0.33 19.03
CA ALA A 65 -15.78 1.77 19.23
C ALA A 65 -14.66 2.35 20.11
N ASP A 66 -14.35 1.72 21.23
CA ASP A 66 -13.34 2.22 22.18
C ASP A 66 -11.92 2.11 21.58
N ALA A 67 -11.62 1.00 20.91
CA ALA A 67 -10.34 0.82 20.22
C ALA A 67 -10.16 1.84 19.09
N ALA A 68 -11.21 2.13 18.32
CA ALA A 68 -11.20 3.13 17.27
C ALA A 68 -10.98 4.56 17.82
N ARG A 69 -11.62 4.90 18.93
CA ARG A 69 -11.40 6.22 19.60
C ARG A 69 -9.96 6.36 20.10
N ALA A 70 -9.42 5.35 20.77
CA ALA A 70 -8.03 5.35 21.24
C ALA A 70 -7.04 5.49 20.07
N ARG A 71 -7.29 4.78 18.95
CA ARG A 71 -6.48 4.87 17.73
C ARG A 71 -6.53 6.28 17.13
N VAL A 72 -7.71 6.88 17.00
CA VAL A 72 -7.87 8.28 16.54
C VAL A 72 -7.13 9.25 17.45
N GLU A 73 -7.19 9.08 18.75
CA GLU A 73 -6.48 9.94 19.71
C GLU A 73 -4.95 9.84 19.53
N MET A 74 -4.41 8.63 19.40
CA MET A 74 -2.99 8.41 19.08
C MET A 74 -2.60 9.07 17.77
N GLN A 75 -3.36 8.88 16.69
CA GLN A 75 -3.10 9.48 15.37
C GLN A 75 -3.11 11.01 15.43
N ARG A 76 -4.07 11.60 16.16
CA ARG A 76 -4.15 13.06 16.37
C ARG A 76 -2.97 13.58 17.19
N SER A 77 -2.51 12.85 18.19
CA SER A 77 -1.33 13.22 18.97
C SER A 77 -0.06 13.31 18.11
N LEU A 78 -0.05 12.61 16.97
CA LEU A 78 1.02 12.64 15.97
C LEU A 78 0.77 13.66 14.85
N GLY A 79 -0.29 14.46 14.94
CA GLY A 79 -0.62 15.51 13.97
C GLY A 79 -1.47 15.05 12.79
N ALA A 80 -2.01 13.83 12.80
CA ALA A 80 -2.96 13.39 11.78
C ALA A 80 -4.32 14.09 11.95
N HIS A 81 -5.00 14.34 10.82
CA HIS A 81 -6.33 15.00 10.80
C HIS A 81 -7.49 13.99 10.87
N THR A 82 -7.30 12.89 11.61
CA THR A 82 -8.32 11.88 11.81
C THR A 82 -9.30 12.32 12.90
N VAL A 83 -10.60 12.08 12.68
CA VAL A 83 -11.67 12.36 13.63
C VAL A 83 -12.55 11.13 13.79
N TYR A 84 -13.02 10.89 15.01
CA TYR A 84 -14.07 9.92 15.26
C TYR A 84 -15.42 10.63 15.18
N LEU A 85 -16.30 10.14 14.32
CA LEU A 85 -17.69 10.56 14.20
C LEU A 85 -18.56 9.49 14.85
N ASP A 86 -19.39 9.84 15.83
CA ASP A 86 -20.42 8.94 16.32
C ASP A 86 -21.51 8.72 15.24
N GLN A 87 -22.43 7.82 15.49
CA GLN A 87 -23.49 7.45 14.53
C GLN A 87 -24.25 8.66 14.01
N GLY A 88 -24.63 9.61 14.89
CA GLY A 88 -25.37 10.81 14.53
C GLY A 88 -24.54 11.76 13.64
N ALA A 89 -23.34 12.08 14.08
CA ALA A 89 -22.41 12.94 13.33
C ALA A 89 -22.02 12.31 11.98
N LEU A 90 -21.91 10.97 11.93
CA LEU A 90 -21.64 10.23 10.71
C LEU A 90 -22.79 10.36 9.70
N LYS A 91 -24.02 10.20 10.18
CA LYS A 91 -25.23 10.38 9.35
C LYS A 91 -25.41 11.80 8.85
N ASP A 92 -25.14 12.79 9.71
CA ASP A 92 -25.21 14.20 9.33
C ASP A 92 -24.15 14.55 8.26
N ARG A 93 -22.94 13.98 8.39
CA ARG A 93 -21.83 14.24 7.47
C ARG A 93 -22.00 13.51 6.13
N PHE A 94 -22.53 12.29 6.17
CA PHE A 94 -22.70 11.41 5.02
C PHE A 94 -24.15 10.87 4.98
N PRO A 95 -25.14 11.69 4.59
CA PRO A 95 -26.57 11.34 4.65
C PRO A 95 -26.95 10.10 3.81
N TRP A 96 -26.13 9.81 2.79
CA TRP A 96 -26.30 8.66 1.89
C TRP A 96 -25.80 7.33 2.49
N LEU A 97 -25.10 7.37 3.64
CA LEU A 97 -24.56 6.19 4.30
C LEU A 97 -25.64 5.55 5.19
N ASN A 98 -25.78 4.24 5.11
CA ASN A 98 -26.50 3.47 6.14
C ASN A 98 -25.57 3.34 7.36
N VAL A 99 -26.07 3.73 8.53
CA VAL A 99 -25.30 3.77 9.78
C VAL A 99 -25.96 2.94 10.90
N GLU A 100 -27.02 2.21 10.61
CA GLU A 100 -27.86 1.53 11.62
C GLU A 100 -27.10 0.51 12.48
N ASP A 101 -26.12 -0.18 11.87
CA ASP A 101 -25.27 -1.19 12.51
C ASP A 101 -23.92 -0.63 13.02
N LEU A 102 -23.71 0.69 12.92
CA LEU A 102 -22.46 1.35 13.28
C LEU A 102 -22.53 2.06 14.63
N ALA A 103 -21.47 1.99 15.41
CA ALA A 103 -21.24 2.91 16.53
C ALA A 103 -20.73 4.28 16.06
N GLY A 104 -20.16 4.33 14.84
CA GLY A 104 -19.60 5.53 14.26
C GLY A 104 -18.63 5.21 13.14
N GLY A 105 -17.70 6.14 12.89
CA GLY A 105 -16.63 5.97 11.92
C GLY A 105 -15.39 6.79 12.25
N SER A 106 -14.24 6.27 11.89
CA SER A 106 -12.98 7.00 11.89
C SER A 106 -12.78 7.62 10.50
N TRP A 107 -12.71 8.94 10.42
CA TRP A 107 -12.61 9.68 9.17
C TRP A 107 -11.39 10.59 9.13
N GLY A 108 -10.57 10.42 8.08
CA GLY A 108 -9.51 11.36 7.76
C GLY A 108 -10.05 12.58 7.04
N SER A 109 -10.16 13.68 7.77
CA SER A 109 -10.82 14.90 7.27
C SER A 109 -9.94 15.71 6.31
N LYS A 110 -8.63 15.49 6.34
CA LYS A 110 -7.62 16.18 5.55
C LYS A 110 -6.35 15.31 5.45
N ASP A 111 -5.59 15.54 4.36
CA ASP A 111 -4.32 14.85 4.10
C ASP A 111 -4.45 13.33 3.93
N GLU A 112 -5.63 12.89 3.52
CA GLU A 112 -5.96 11.50 3.17
C GLU A 112 -6.68 11.41 1.83
N GLY A 113 -6.39 10.35 1.07
CA GLY A 113 -7.04 10.15 -0.22
C GLY A 113 -6.25 9.26 -1.16
N TRP A 114 -6.39 9.46 -2.45
CA TRP A 114 -5.73 8.67 -3.48
C TRP A 114 -5.14 9.57 -4.58
N PHE A 115 -4.26 9.01 -5.38
CA PHE A 115 -3.50 9.72 -6.39
C PHE A 115 -3.14 8.78 -7.55
N ASP A 116 -2.60 9.34 -8.64
CA ASP A 116 -2.08 8.59 -9.78
C ASP A 116 -0.77 7.86 -9.43
N SER A 117 -0.89 6.56 -9.19
CA SER A 117 0.24 5.68 -8.87
C SER A 117 1.19 5.47 -10.04
N MET A 118 0.66 5.47 -11.28
CA MET A 118 1.49 5.36 -12.48
C MET A 118 2.28 6.63 -12.74
N GLY A 119 1.67 7.79 -12.48
CA GLY A 119 2.37 9.06 -12.50
C GLY A 119 3.55 9.08 -11.53
N LEU A 120 3.37 8.55 -10.31
CA LEU A 120 4.45 8.42 -9.33
C LEU A 120 5.58 7.52 -9.85
N LEU A 121 5.24 6.31 -10.32
CA LEU A 121 6.22 5.36 -10.86
C LEU A 121 6.98 5.95 -12.05
N ASN A 122 6.27 6.57 -13.00
CA ASN A 122 6.88 7.14 -14.20
C ASN A 122 7.78 8.34 -13.86
N GLY A 123 7.39 9.17 -12.89
CA GLY A 123 8.21 10.26 -12.40
C GLY A 123 9.54 9.75 -11.82
N PHE A 124 9.48 8.77 -10.92
CA PHE A 124 10.71 8.17 -10.37
C PHE A 124 11.56 7.50 -11.43
N ARG A 125 10.96 6.74 -12.37
CA ARG A 125 11.72 6.10 -13.47
C ARG A 125 12.42 7.11 -14.35
N ARG A 126 11.75 8.22 -14.65
CA ARG A 126 12.32 9.29 -15.47
C ARG A 126 13.46 9.99 -14.73
N ALA A 127 13.26 10.35 -13.48
CA ALA A 127 14.30 10.94 -12.65
C ALA A 127 15.51 10.02 -12.52
N ALA A 128 15.31 8.76 -12.16
CA ALA A 128 16.39 7.79 -12.01
C ALA A 128 17.21 7.61 -13.32
N ARG A 129 16.54 7.53 -14.48
CA ARG A 129 17.24 7.46 -15.77
C ARG A 129 18.04 8.73 -16.06
N ALA A 130 17.51 9.89 -15.74
CA ALA A 130 18.22 11.16 -15.93
C ALA A 130 19.46 11.25 -15.04
N GLU A 131 19.42 10.63 -13.86
CA GLU A 131 20.56 10.49 -12.95
C GLU A 131 21.51 9.32 -13.32
N GLY A 132 21.31 8.66 -14.46
CA GLY A 132 22.18 7.60 -14.96
C GLY A 132 21.87 6.19 -14.45
N VAL A 133 20.72 5.97 -13.82
CA VAL A 133 20.30 4.61 -13.40
C VAL A 133 19.93 3.79 -14.64
N GLU A 134 20.54 2.63 -14.79
CA GLU A 134 20.22 1.66 -15.82
C GLU A 134 19.02 0.80 -15.39
N TYR A 135 18.06 0.65 -16.30
CA TYR A 135 16.93 -0.28 -16.14
C TYR A 135 17.13 -1.48 -17.06
N ILE A 136 17.40 -2.63 -16.48
CA ILE A 136 17.57 -3.90 -17.21
C ILE A 136 16.22 -4.61 -17.22
N ASP A 137 15.60 -4.76 -18.41
CA ASP A 137 14.34 -5.48 -18.58
C ASP A 137 14.62 -6.99 -18.64
N ASN A 138 14.79 -7.58 -17.46
CA ASN A 138 15.17 -8.98 -17.31
C ASN A 138 14.67 -9.53 -15.96
N ALA A 139 14.79 -10.85 -15.77
CA ALA A 139 14.49 -11.53 -14.51
C ALA A 139 15.78 -12.02 -13.83
N VAL A 140 15.82 -11.85 -12.51
CA VAL A 140 16.88 -12.44 -11.67
C VAL A 140 16.59 -13.92 -11.49
N THR A 141 17.57 -14.76 -11.77
CA THR A 141 17.47 -16.23 -11.68
C THR A 141 18.44 -16.82 -10.66
N GLY A 142 19.39 -16.05 -10.13
CA GLY A 142 20.32 -16.48 -9.12
C GLY A 142 21.13 -15.32 -8.53
N LEU A 143 21.68 -15.57 -7.36
CA LEU A 143 22.62 -14.67 -6.67
C LEU A 143 23.88 -15.46 -6.35
N GLU A 144 25.04 -14.86 -6.59
CA GLU A 144 26.32 -15.41 -6.15
C GLU A 144 26.69 -14.79 -4.81
N VAL A 145 26.92 -15.66 -3.84
CA VAL A 145 27.27 -15.26 -2.47
C VAL A 145 28.66 -15.82 -2.15
N GLU A 146 29.58 -14.94 -1.83
CA GLU A 146 30.92 -15.30 -1.37
C GLU A 146 31.10 -14.79 0.07
N ASP A 147 31.48 -15.67 0.95
CA ASP A 147 31.57 -15.42 2.39
C ASP A 147 30.22 -14.87 2.94
N ASP A 148 30.17 -13.59 3.25
CA ASP A 148 29.00 -12.90 3.82
C ASP A 148 28.46 -11.77 2.91
N ARG A 149 28.72 -11.87 1.59
CA ARG A 149 28.32 -10.82 0.62
C ARG A 149 27.75 -11.41 -0.66
N VAL A 150 26.73 -10.76 -1.20
CA VAL A 150 26.31 -10.96 -2.60
C VAL A 150 27.34 -10.25 -3.49
N THR A 151 27.98 -10.99 -4.39
CA THR A 151 28.97 -10.44 -5.33
C THR A 151 28.36 -10.14 -6.69
N SER A 152 27.37 -10.93 -7.12
CA SER A 152 26.73 -10.74 -8.41
C SER A 152 25.29 -11.26 -8.47
N VAL A 153 24.57 -10.79 -9.48
CA VAL A 153 23.20 -11.15 -9.84
C VAL A 153 23.23 -11.83 -11.20
N LYS A 154 22.65 -13.02 -11.32
CA LYS A 154 22.49 -13.73 -12.57
C LYS A 154 21.12 -13.45 -13.17
N LEU A 155 21.09 -13.04 -14.43
CA LEU A 155 19.89 -12.74 -15.19
C LEU A 155 19.43 -13.95 -16.03
N SER A 156 18.15 -13.94 -16.44
CA SER A 156 17.57 -15.03 -17.25
C SER A 156 18.22 -15.18 -18.63
N THR A 157 18.87 -14.14 -19.14
CA THR A 157 19.69 -14.17 -20.35
C THR A 157 21.04 -14.88 -20.17
N GLY A 158 21.42 -15.20 -18.93
CA GLY A 158 22.74 -15.72 -18.57
C GLY A 158 23.77 -14.63 -18.27
N GLU A 159 23.45 -13.38 -18.45
CA GLU A 159 24.28 -12.25 -18.08
C GLU A 159 24.47 -12.20 -16.54
N VAL A 160 25.67 -11.78 -16.11
CA VAL A 160 26.01 -11.64 -14.69
C VAL A 160 26.37 -10.18 -14.41
N VAL A 161 25.68 -9.58 -13.45
CA VAL A 161 25.88 -8.18 -13.04
C VAL A 161 26.47 -8.14 -11.64
N SER A 162 27.67 -7.61 -11.50
CA SER A 162 28.32 -7.41 -10.19
C SER A 162 27.64 -6.27 -9.40
N CYS A 163 27.59 -6.40 -8.08
CA CYS A 163 26.99 -5.38 -7.24
C CYS A 163 27.75 -5.17 -5.93
N GLY A 164 27.83 -3.93 -5.47
CA GLY A 164 28.35 -3.57 -4.13
C GLY A 164 27.28 -3.76 -3.03
N THR A 165 26.04 -3.45 -3.34
CA THR A 165 24.89 -3.63 -2.47
C THR A 165 23.71 -4.11 -3.30
N LEU A 166 22.97 -5.08 -2.79
CA LEU A 166 21.74 -5.59 -3.39
C LEU A 166 20.54 -5.22 -2.52
N VAL A 167 19.55 -4.55 -3.11
CA VAL A 167 18.27 -4.29 -2.46
C VAL A 167 17.20 -5.21 -3.07
N ASN A 168 16.67 -6.11 -2.26
CA ASN A 168 15.52 -6.91 -2.64
C ASN A 168 14.25 -6.06 -2.48
N ALA A 169 13.68 -5.61 -3.59
CA ALA A 169 12.41 -4.90 -3.69
C ALA A 169 11.46 -5.63 -4.66
N ALA A 170 11.52 -6.98 -4.65
CA ALA A 170 10.84 -7.81 -5.65
C ALA A 170 9.33 -8.02 -5.38
N GLY A 171 8.76 -7.29 -4.42
CA GLY A 171 7.33 -7.34 -4.11
C GLY A 171 6.88 -8.76 -3.73
N PRO A 172 5.79 -9.29 -4.32
CA PRO A 172 5.30 -10.64 -4.02
C PRO A 172 6.32 -11.76 -4.24
N ARG A 173 7.37 -11.52 -5.07
CA ARG A 173 8.46 -12.47 -5.33
C ARG A 173 9.67 -12.30 -4.40
N ALA A 174 9.56 -11.48 -3.37
CA ALA A 174 10.66 -11.20 -2.44
C ALA A 174 11.24 -12.46 -1.77
N GLN A 175 10.37 -13.41 -1.40
CA GLN A 175 10.78 -14.71 -0.86
C GLN A 175 11.61 -15.52 -1.87
N GLN A 176 11.27 -15.49 -3.16
CA GLN A 176 12.03 -16.20 -4.19
C GLN A 176 13.45 -15.63 -4.31
N VAL A 177 13.60 -14.30 -4.26
CA VAL A 177 14.91 -13.65 -4.28
C VAL A 177 15.71 -13.95 -3.02
N ALA A 178 15.08 -13.89 -1.84
CA ALA A 178 15.72 -14.23 -0.58
C ALA A 178 16.21 -15.69 -0.56
N ALA A 179 15.41 -16.63 -1.09
CA ALA A 179 15.76 -18.05 -1.17
C ALA A 179 17.02 -18.31 -2.02
N MET A 180 17.35 -17.46 -2.98
CA MET A 180 18.59 -17.55 -3.76
C MET A 180 19.86 -17.39 -2.92
N THR A 181 19.74 -16.81 -1.71
CA THR A 181 20.83 -16.70 -0.72
C THR A 181 20.68 -17.69 0.44
N GLY A 182 19.72 -18.62 0.37
CA GLY A 182 19.39 -19.55 1.46
C GLY A 182 18.54 -18.94 2.57
N LEU A 183 18.08 -17.69 2.44
CA LEU A 183 17.25 -17.03 3.42
C LEU A 183 15.75 -17.33 3.22
N SER A 184 15.01 -17.26 4.32
CA SER A 184 13.54 -17.32 4.30
C SER A 184 12.95 -16.08 4.95
N ILE A 185 11.97 -15.47 4.27
CA ILE A 185 11.17 -14.38 4.79
C ILE A 185 9.68 -14.73 4.65
N PRO A 186 8.81 -14.31 5.58
CA PRO A 186 7.39 -14.65 5.57
C PRO A 186 6.58 -13.76 4.62
N VAL A 187 7.10 -13.51 3.42
CA VAL A 187 6.44 -12.65 2.42
C VAL A 187 5.92 -13.50 1.29
N MET A 188 4.60 -13.55 1.15
CA MET A 188 3.90 -14.39 0.18
C MET A 188 2.92 -13.55 -0.66
N PRO A 189 2.65 -13.96 -1.92
CA PRO A 189 1.62 -13.35 -2.73
C PRO A 189 0.23 -13.68 -2.16
N HIS A 190 -0.59 -12.66 -1.90
CA HIS A 190 -2.01 -12.81 -1.57
C HIS A 190 -2.84 -12.11 -2.63
N LYS A 191 -3.85 -12.77 -3.18
CA LYS A 191 -4.73 -12.19 -4.19
C LYS A 191 -5.56 -11.05 -3.64
N ARG A 192 -5.74 -10.01 -4.44
CA ARG A 192 -6.69 -8.92 -4.20
C ARG A 192 -7.43 -8.63 -5.50
N TYR A 193 -8.74 -8.71 -5.46
CA TYR A 193 -9.59 -8.40 -6.60
C TYR A 193 -10.03 -6.94 -6.54
N SER A 194 -10.09 -6.32 -7.70
CA SER A 194 -10.65 -4.98 -7.85
C SER A 194 -11.70 -4.99 -8.94
N PHE A 195 -12.77 -4.27 -8.68
CA PHE A 195 -13.88 -4.11 -9.59
C PHE A 195 -14.19 -2.63 -9.77
N VAL A 196 -14.31 -2.19 -11.00
CA VAL A 196 -14.80 -0.86 -11.35
C VAL A 196 -16.24 -1.01 -11.83
N PHE A 197 -17.14 -0.22 -11.27
CA PHE A 197 -18.56 -0.28 -11.61
C PHE A 197 -19.17 1.09 -11.81
N ALA A 198 -20.26 1.12 -12.61
CA ALA A 198 -21.16 2.24 -12.73
C ALA A 198 -22.38 2.02 -11.83
N SER A 199 -22.90 3.08 -11.22
CA SER A 199 -24.18 3.10 -10.49
C SER A 199 -25.18 3.98 -11.22
N GLU A 200 -26.44 3.58 -11.28
CA GLU A 200 -27.51 4.40 -11.84
C GLU A 200 -27.84 5.59 -10.94
N THR A 201 -27.75 5.39 -9.63
CA THR A 201 -28.02 6.43 -8.64
C THR A 201 -26.72 7.10 -8.21
N PRO A 202 -26.58 8.42 -8.39
CA PRO A 202 -25.37 9.12 -7.96
C PRO A 202 -25.28 9.20 -6.43
N VAL A 203 -24.08 9.07 -5.91
CA VAL A 203 -23.78 9.38 -4.49
C VAL A 203 -23.43 10.86 -4.40
N PRO A 204 -24.21 11.69 -3.68
CA PRO A 204 -24.02 13.13 -3.66
C PRO A 204 -22.79 13.53 -2.82
N GLY A 205 -22.13 14.61 -3.26
CA GLY A 205 -21.07 15.28 -2.53
C GLY A 205 -19.70 14.61 -2.67
N ARG A 206 -18.80 14.98 -1.76
CA ARG A 206 -17.42 14.49 -1.74
C ARG A 206 -17.35 13.17 -0.95
N MET A 207 -17.39 12.06 -1.67
CA MET A 207 -17.33 10.73 -1.09
C MET A 207 -15.88 10.38 -0.71
N PRO A 208 -15.60 9.96 0.55
CA PRO A 208 -14.31 9.38 0.93
C PRO A 208 -14.16 7.96 0.37
N ASN A 209 -12.99 7.35 0.56
CA ASN A 209 -12.88 5.90 0.47
C ASN A 209 -13.54 5.29 1.72
N VAL A 210 -14.66 4.62 1.53
CA VAL A 210 -15.42 3.98 2.61
C VAL A 210 -14.94 2.54 2.77
N ILE A 211 -14.58 2.16 3.98
CA ILE A 211 -14.26 0.79 4.36
C ILE A 211 -15.36 0.30 5.30
N ASP A 212 -16.12 -0.67 4.82
CA ASP A 212 -17.23 -1.27 5.54
C ASP A 212 -16.75 -2.28 6.59
N LEU A 213 -17.62 -2.64 7.55
CA LEU A 213 -17.34 -3.67 8.56
C LEU A 213 -16.99 -5.03 7.95
N SER A 214 -17.50 -5.33 6.77
CA SER A 214 -17.17 -6.54 6.00
C SER A 214 -15.77 -6.55 5.39
N GLY A 215 -15.02 -5.43 5.50
CA GLY A 215 -13.75 -5.20 4.80
C GLY A 215 -13.91 -4.74 3.35
N THR A 216 -15.13 -4.66 2.83
CA THR A 216 -15.38 -4.12 1.50
C THR A 216 -15.11 -2.63 1.49
N PHE A 217 -14.28 -2.19 0.55
CA PHE A 217 -14.04 -0.76 0.36
C PHE A 217 -14.67 -0.24 -0.94
N VAL A 218 -14.99 1.04 -0.98
CA VAL A 218 -15.46 1.70 -2.19
C VAL A 218 -15.06 3.17 -2.21
N ARG A 219 -14.63 3.66 -3.37
CA ARG A 219 -14.32 5.05 -3.62
C ARG A 219 -14.67 5.49 -5.04
N PRO A 220 -14.84 6.78 -5.27
CA PRO A 220 -14.98 7.31 -6.63
C PRO A 220 -13.73 7.06 -7.48
N GLU A 221 -13.93 6.74 -8.76
CA GLU A 221 -12.91 6.62 -9.79
C GLU A 221 -13.39 7.32 -11.06
N GLY A 222 -13.16 8.63 -11.13
CA GLY A 222 -13.79 9.49 -12.16
C GLY A 222 -15.31 9.53 -12.00
N GLU A 223 -16.03 9.11 -13.05
CA GLU A 223 -17.50 8.97 -13.04
C GLU A 223 -17.98 7.58 -12.56
N LEU A 224 -17.03 6.69 -12.30
CA LEU A 224 -17.26 5.32 -11.85
C LEU A 224 -16.88 5.17 -10.37
N PHE A 225 -16.98 3.95 -9.87
CA PHE A 225 -16.53 3.58 -8.53
C PHE A 225 -15.57 2.41 -8.60
N LEU A 226 -14.58 2.41 -7.73
CA LEU A 226 -13.66 1.30 -7.51
C LEU A 226 -13.97 0.64 -6.17
N THR A 227 -14.03 -0.67 -6.18
CA THR A 227 -14.28 -1.49 -4.97
C THR A 227 -13.41 -2.74 -4.96
N GLY A 228 -13.30 -3.35 -3.81
CA GLY A 228 -12.69 -4.64 -3.57
C GLY A 228 -12.92 -5.09 -2.13
N ASN A 229 -12.44 -6.29 -1.85
CA ASN A 229 -12.48 -6.88 -0.51
C ASN A 229 -11.32 -7.87 -0.37
N THR A 230 -10.98 -8.25 0.86
CA THR A 230 -10.16 -9.43 1.12
C THR A 230 -10.93 -10.67 0.67
N PRO A 231 -10.37 -11.53 -0.20
CA PRO A 231 -11.04 -12.77 -0.62
C PRO A 231 -11.41 -13.67 0.56
N LEU A 232 -12.45 -14.50 0.40
CA LEU A 232 -12.85 -15.44 1.45
C LEU A 232 -11.73 -16.45 1.78
N ASP A 233 -11.04 -16.91 0.73
CA ASP A 233 -9.89 -17.81 0.83
C ASP A 233 -8.60 -16.99 0.80
N ASP A 234 -8.38 -16.11 1.78
CA ASP A 234 -7.19 -15.25 1.84
C ASP A 234 -5.98 -16.03 2.35
N GLY A 235 -5.29 -16.69 1.44
CA GLY A 235 -4.06 -17.43 1.69
C GLY A 235 -2.99 -17.17 0.64
N PRO A 236 -1.79 -17.74 0.82
CA PRO A 236 -0.75 -17.67 -0.19
C PRO A 236 -1.22 -18.20 -1.54
N ALA A 237 -1.04 -17.39 -2.58
CA ALA A 237 -1.38 -17.72 -3.96
C ALA A 237 -0.15 -18.19 -4.74
N ASP A 238 -0.37 -18.84 -5.89
CA ASP A 238 0.68 -19.03 -6.87
C ASP A 238 1.14 -17.68 -7.44
N PHE A 239 2.43 -17.51 -7.67
CA PHE A 239 3.03 -16.25 -8.13
C PHE A 239 2.52 -15.79 -9.50
N ASP A 240 1.98 -16.70 -10.31
CA ASP A 240 1.50 -16.43 -11.66
C ASP A 240 -0.03 -16.59 -11.77
N ASP A 241 -0.72 -16.89 -10.68
CA ASP A 241 -2.18 -16.99 -10.66
C ASP A 241 -2.84 -15.62 -10.46
N PHE A 242 -3.30 -15.03 -11.55
CA PHE A 242 -4.08 -13.78 -11.60
C PHE A 242 -5.54 -14.02 -12.00
N ALA A 243 -6.04 -15.26 -11.89
CA ALA A 243 -7.44 -15.55 -12.16
C ALA A 243 -8.36 -14.82 -11.18
N ILE A 244 -9.43 -14.22 -11.71
CA ILE A 244 -10.41 -13.45 -10.93
C ILE A 244 -11.56 -14.37 -10.55
N ARG A 245 -12.02 -14.27 -9.30
CA ARG A 245 -13.26 -14.87 -8.85
C ARG A 245 -14.38 -13.82 -8.92
N HIS A 246 -15.21 -13.91 -9.96
CA HIS A 246 -16.32 -12.98 -10.16
C HIS A 246 -17.45 -13.18 -9.16
N ASP A 247 -17.60 -14.40 -8.63
CA ASP A 247 -18.52 -14.75 -7.55
C ASP A 247 -18.29 -13.90 -6.28
N GLU A 248 -17.05 -13.54 -5.97
CA GLU A 248 -16.74 -12.65 -4.85
C GLU A 248 -17.45 -11.29 -4.95
N PHE A 249 -17.63 -10.78 -6.19
CA PHE A 249 -18.35 -9.52 -6.38
C PHE A 249 -19.85 -9.70 -6.12
N GLU A 250 -20.46 -10.73 -6.68
CA GLU A 250 -21.91 -10.94 -6.62
C GLU A 250 -22.35 -11.38 -5.22
N ASP A 251 -21.60 -12.30 -4.60
CA ASP A 251 -21.99 -12.93 -3.35
C ASP A 251 -21.60 -12.14 -2.09
N ARG A 252 -20.57 -11.27 -2.17
CA ARG A 252 -20.02 -10.59 -1.00
C ARG A 252 -19.89 -9.08 -1.16
N ILE A 253 -19.27 -8.63 -2.24
CA ILE A 253 -18.94 -7.20 -2.41
C ILE A 253 -20.23 -6.40 -2.65
N TRP A 254 -21.02 -6.77 -3.63
CA TRP A 254 -22.25 -6.03 -3.93
C TRP A 254 -23.26 -6.02 -2.77
N PRO A 255 -23.58 -7.12 -2.09
CA PRO A 255 -24.44 -7.06 -0.90
C PRO A 255 -23.93 -6.10 0.18
N ALA A 256 -22.62 -6.09 0.47
CA ALA A 256 -22.02 -5.19 1.43
C ALA A 256 -22.10 -3.72 0.97
N LEU A 257 -21.84 -3.44 -0.31
CA LEU A 257 -21.98 -2.11 -0.90
C LEU A 257 -23.39 -1.58 -0.80
N TRP A 258 -24.38 -2.38 -1.21
CA TRP A 258 -25.77 -2.01 -1.15
C TRP A 258 -26.28 -1.80 0.28
N HIS A 259 -25.89 -2.68 1.20
CA HIS A 259 -26.20 -2.47 2.61
C HIS A 259 -25.66 -1.15 3.14
N ARG A 260 -24.41 -0.83 2.85
CA ARG A 260 -23.73 0.38 3.35
C ARG A 260 -24.13 1.65 2.63
N ILE A 261 -24.36 1.58 1.34
CA ILE A 261 -24.70 2.71 0.47
C ILE A 261 -25.93 2.30 -0.38
N PRO A 262 -27.16 2.56 0.09
CA PRO A 262 -28.37 2.12 -0.59
C PRO A 262 -28.51 2.59 -2.06
N ALA A 263 -27.80 3.65 -2.45
CA ALA A 263 -27.71 4.11 -3.82
C ALA A 263 -27.04 3.10 -4.78
N PHE A 264 -26.38 2.06 -4.25
CA PHE A 264 -25.77 0.99 -5.03
C PHE A 264 -26.66 -0.24 -5.20
N ASP A 265 -27.99 -0.03 -5.22
CA ASP A 265 -29.00 -1.06 -5.47
C ASP A 265 -28.97 -1.60 -6.91
N ALA A 266 -28.60 -0.75 -7.89
CA ALA A 266 -28.45 -1.12 -9.29
C ALA A 266 -27.10 -0.63 -9.82
N LEU A 267 -26.22 -1.59 -10.11
CA LEU A 267 -24.89 -1.30 -10.60
C LEU A 267 -24.46 -2.25 -11.72
N ARG A 268 -23.47 -1.83 -12.49
CA ARG A 268 -22.90 -2.61 -13.58
C ARG A 268 -21.37 -2.63 -13.48
N VAL A 269 -20.79 -3.81 -13.34
CA VAL A 269 -19.34 -3.99 -13.41
C VAL A 269 -18.85 -3.65 -14.82
N MET A 270 -17.87 -2.75 -14.89
CA MET A 270 -17.27 -2.26 -16.14
C MET A 270 -15.92 -2.91 -16.39
N GLN A 271 -15.15 -3.16 -15.34
CA GLN A 271 -13.80 -3.73 -15.39
C GLN A 271 -13.48 -4.45 -14.09
N SER A 272 -12.63 -5.48 -14.18
CA SER A 272 -12.09 -6.17 -13.02
C SER A 272 -10.66 -6.65 -13.30
N TRP A 273 -9.86 -6.77 -12.24
CA TRP A 273 -8.53 -7.35 -12.29
C TRP A 273 -8.12 -7.97 -10.96
N CYS A 274 -7.14 -8.84 -11.02
CA CYS A 274 -6.47 -9.40 -9.85
C CYS A 274 -5.06 -8.82 -9.73
N GLY A 275 -4.63 -8.52 -8.52
CA GLY A 275 -3.25 -8.20 -8.18
C GLY A 275 -2.80 -8.99 -6.96
N HIS A 276 -1.48 -9.05 -6.73
CA HIS A 276 -0.94 -9.68 -5.55
C HIS A 276 -0.44 -8.62 -4.56
N TYR A 277 -0.86 -8.75 -3.29
CA TYR A 277 -0.14 -8.13 -2.19
C TYR A 277 1.13 -8.92 -1.91
N GLU A 278 2.21 -8.25 -1.58
CA GLU A 278 3.38 -8.81 -0.93
C GLU A 278 3.10 -8.93 0.58
N TYR A 279 2.38 -9.96 0.96
CA TYR A 279 1.83 -10.07 2.30
C TYR A 279 2.86 -10.62 3.28
N ASN A 280 3.19 -9.86 4.32
CA ASN A 280 4.03 -10.34 5.42
C ASN A 280 3.16 -11.09 6.43
N MET A 281 3.29 -12.41 6.43
CA MET A 281 2.50 -13.34 7.23
C MET A 281 2.79 -13.23 8.73
N LEU A 282 3.91 -12.62 9.15
CA LEU A 282 4.25 -12.47 10.57
C LEU A 282 3.47 -11.34 11.22
N ASP A 283 3.46 -10.16 10.61
CA ASP A 283 3.01 -8.94 11.30
C ASP A 283 2.43 -7.86 10.39
N HIS A 284 2.25 -8.15 9.12
CA HIS A 284 1.69 -7.25 8.10
C HIS A 284 2.49 -5.95 7.86
N ASN A 285 3.69 -5.83 8.45
CA ASN A 285 4.58 -4.68 8.30
C ASN A 285 5.77 -4.99 7.38
N GLY A 286 6.29 -3.94 6.75
CA GLY A 286 7.44 -4.04 5.86
C GLY A 286 8.70 -4.57 6.56
N ILE A 287 9.57 -5.23 5.80
CA ILE A 287 10.93 -5.59 6.22
C ILE A 287 11.87 -4.62 5.51
N VAL A 288 12.56 -3.77 6.30
CA VAL A 288 13.44 -2.71 5.77
C VAL A 288 14.79 -2.74 6.49
N GLY A 289 15.86 -2.82 5.71
CA GLY A 289 17.23 -2.77 6.24
C GLY A 289 18.10 -3.91 5.79
N PHE A 290 19.35 -3.89 6.22
CA PHE A 290 20.35 -4.92 5.90
C PHE A 290 20.09 -6.23 6.62
N HIS A 291 20.45 -7.32 5.95
CA HIS A 291 20.53 -8.63 6.60
C HIS A 291 21.77 -8.68 7.52
N PRO A 292 21.65 -9.19 8.75
CA PRO A 292 22.76 -9.12 9.72
C PRO A 292 23.96 -9.97 9.36
N GLN A 293 23.79 -11.03 8.57
CA GLN A 293 24.88 -11.95 8.18
C GLN A 293 25.33 -11.72 6.73
N ILE A 294 24.43 -11.48 5.79
CA ILE A 294 24.79 -11.12 4.41
C ILE A 294 24.81 -9.59 4.34
N ARG A 295 25.95 -9.01 4.66
CA ARG A 295 26.12 -7.59 5.02
C ARG A 295 25.76 -6.57 3.96
N ASN A 296 25.68 -6.97 2.69
CA ASN A 296 25.30 -6.09 1.60
C ASN A 296 23.95 -6.46 0.95
N PHE A 297 23.21 -7.37 1.58
CA PHE A 297 21.85 -7.71 1.16
C PHE A 297 20.85 -6.95 2.00
N MET A 298 19.98 -6.17 1.35
CA MET A 298 19.01 -5.32 2.00
C MET A 298 17.60 -5.70 1.58
N PHE A 299 16.65 -5.57 2.49
CA PHE A 299 15.22 -5.79 2.26
C PHE A 299 14.47 -4.46 2.14
N ALA A 300 13.49 -4.43 1.25
CA ALA A 300 12.42 -3.44 1.14
C ALA A 300 11.17 -4.18 0.66
N ASN A 301 10.56 -4.99 1.53
CA ASN A 301 9.56 -6.00 1.17
C ASN A 301 8.45 -6.12 2.21
N GLY A 302 7.34 -6.80 1.84
CA GLY A 302 6.34 -7.28 2.79
C GLY A 302 5.41 -6.20 3.32
N PHE A 303 5.08 -5.18 2.53
CA PHE A 303 4.27 -4.04 2.97
C PHE A 303 2.76 -4.33 3.02
N SER A 304 2.32 -5.53 2.75
CA SER A 304 0.95 -6.05 2.97
C SER A 304 -0.16 -5.11 2.48
N GLY A 305 0.02 -4.54 1.27
CA GLY A 305 -0.92 -3.59 0.68
C GLY A 305 -0.57 -2.11 0.88
N HIS A 306 0.34 -1.77 1.76
CA HIS A 306 0.70 -0.37 2.06
C HIS A 306 1.91 0.17 1.28
N GLY A 307 2.61 -0.68 0.51
CA GLY A 307 3.89 -0.37 -0.13
C GLY A 307 3.88 0.89 -0.99
N LEU A 308 2.82 1.14 -1.78
CA LEU A 308 2.75 2.33 -2.62
C LEU A 308 2.81 3.63 -1.81
N GLN A 309 2.03 3.73 -0.75
CA GLN A 309 1.99 4.92 0.09
C GLN A 309 3.24 5.10 0.95
N GLN A 310 3.88 3.99 1.31
CA GLN A 310 5.11 3.99 2.11
C GLN A 310 6.36 4.19 1.24
N SER A 311 6.28 3.95 -0.07
CA SER A 311 7.44 3.93 -0.97
C SER A 311 8.33 5.18 -0.92
N PRO A 312 7.84 6.44 -0.78
CA PRO A 312 8.74 7.60 -0.69
C PRO A 312 9.58 7.58 0.60
N ALA A 313 8.98 7.25 1.73
CA ALA A 313 9.68 7.18 3.01
C ALA A 313 10.65 5.99 3.06
N VAL A 314 10.23 4.83 2.55
CA VAL A 314 11.06 3.62 2.49
C VAL A 314 12.24 3.82 1.54
N GLY A 315 12.02 4.40 0.36
CA GLY A 315 13.11 4.73 -0.58
C GLY A 315 14.12 5.69 0.03
N ARG A 316 13.64 6.69 0.79
CA ARG A 316 14.50 7.59 1.56
C ARG A 316 15.32 6.84 2.60
N ALA A 317 14.68 6.00 3.40
CA ALA A 317 15.34 5.21 4.45
C ALA A 317 16.39 4.24 3.88
N VAL A 318 16.08 3.55 2.77
CA VAL A 318 17.03 2.67 2.06
C VAL A 318 18.26 3.45 1.60
N SER A 319 18.05 4.63 0.98
CA SER A 319 19.18 5.46 0.54
C SER A 319 20.03 5.95 1.71
N GLU A 320 19.43 6.31 2.84
CA GLU A 320 20.15 6.74 4.05
C GLU A 320 20.99 5.61 4.64
N LEU A 321 20.46 4.40 4.72
CA LEU A 321 21.22 3.24 5.18
C LEU A 321 22.41 2.92 4.28
N ILE A 322 22.26 3.06 2.96
CA ILE A 322 23.36 2.82 2.01
C ILE A 322 24.44 3.90 2.12
N LEU A 323 24.05 5.17 2.24
CA LEU A 323 24.98 6.31 2.20
C LEU A 323 25.61 6.60 3.56
N TYR A 324 24.86 6.45 4.65
CA TYR A 324 25.27 6.88 5.99
C TYR A 324 25.37 5.75 6.99
N GLY A 325 24.89 4.55 6.65
CA GLY A 325 24.83 3.40 7.57
C GLY A 325 23.78 3.53 8.67
N ALA A 326 22.94 4.58 8.65
CA ALA A 326 21.93 4.85 9.67
C ALA A 326 20.78 5.69 9.10
N PHE A 327 19.58 5.54 9.65
CA PHE A 327 18.45 6.39 9.35
C PHE A 327 18.71 7.84 9.78
N GLN A 328 18.32 8.81 8.95
CA GLN A 328 18.47 10.24 9.22
C GLN A 328 17.10 10.95 9.36
N THR A 329 16.11 10.54 8.58
CA THR A 329 14.80 11.22 8.49
C THR A 329 13.76 10.55 9.37
N LEU A 330 13.55 9.25 9.20
CA LEU A 330 12.61 8.43 9.97
C LEU A 330 13.33 7.18 10.44
N ASP A 331 13.30 6.90 11.73
CA ASP A 331 13.86 5.68 12.29
C ASP A 331 12.92 4.49 12.00
N LEU A 332 13.28 3.68 10.99
CA LEU A 332 12.57 2.47 10.63
C LEU A 332 13.15 1.21 11.30
N THR A 333 13.91 1.35 12.38
CA THR A 333 14.42 0.21 13.16
C THR A 333 13.35 -0.82 13.53
N PRO A 334 12.08 -0.46 13.85
CA PRO A 334 11.02 -1.45 14.07
C PRO A 334 10.76 -2.40 12.91
N PHE A 335 11.14 -2.02 11.67
CA PHE A 335 10.99 -2.85 10.46
C PHE A 335 12.20 -3.73 10.13
N ARG A 336 13.22 -3.77 11.00
CA ARG A 336 14.44 -4.54 10.78
C ARG A 336 14.18 -6.04 10.59
N TYR A 337 15.08 -6.72 9.85
CA TYR A 337 14.97 -8.16 9.59
C TYR A 337 15.07 -9.01 10.85
N GLU A 338 15.82 -8.57 11.87
CA GLU A 338 16.07 -9.33 13.11
C GLU A 338 14.78 -9.75 13.82
N ARG A 339 13.69 -8.93 13.73
CA ARG A 339 12.38 -9.31 14.29
C ARG A 339 11.79 -10.53 13.59
N ILE A 340 12.05 -10.68 12.28
CA ILE A 340 11.61 -11.86 11.51
C ILE A 340 12.35 -13.11 12.00
N ALA A 341 13.68 -13.02 12.13
CA ALA A 341 14.51 -14.12 12.60
C ALA A 341 14.19 -14.52 14.05
N ALA A 342 13.86 -13.55 14.90
CA ALA A 342 13.47 -13.75 16.30
C ALA A 342 12.01 -14.17 16.49
N ASN A 343 11.19 -14.12 15.42
CA ASN A 343 9.73 -14.30 15.50
C ASN A 343 9.06 -13.31 16.49
N GLU A 344 9.50 -12.04 16.45
CA GLU A 344 8.98 -10.93 17.25
C GLU A 344 8.08 -10.03 16.39
N PRO A 345 6.77 -10.28 16.33
CA PRO A 345 5.87 -9.54 15.46
C PRO A 345 5.72 -8.08 15.90
N PHE A 346 5.78 -7.17 14.93
CA PHE A 346 5.40 -5.76 15.06
C PHE A 346 4.10 -5.53 14.29
N LEU A 347 2.99 -6.04 14.84
CA LEU A 347 1.72 -6.16 14.14
C LEU A 347 1.13 -4.81 13.71
N GLU A 348 0.71 -4.69 12.44
CA GLU A 348 -0.18 -3.65 11.93
C GLU A 348 -1.58 -4.21 11.71
N GLU A 349 -2.58 -3.64 12.40
CA GLU A 349 -3.96 -4.11 12.35
C GLU A 349 -4.76 -3.50 11.18
N ALA A 350 -4.33 -2.35 10.65
CA ALA A 350 -5.05 -1.62 9.62
C ALA A 350 -4.72 -2.15 8.20
N VAL A 351 -4.87 -3.45 7.96
CA VAL A 351 -4.69 -4.08 6.64
C VAL A 351 -6.05 -4.39 6.04
N ILE A 352 -6.25 -4.03 4.74
CA ILE A 352 -7.48 -4.22 3.97
C ILE A 352 -7.25 -5.24 2.87
#